data_70c11079b130ac65b46517ece17f54d0
#
_entry.id   70c11079b130ac65b46517ece17f54d0
#
_cell.length_a   1.000
_cell.length_b   1.000
_cell.length_c   1.000
_cell.angle_alpha   90.00
_cell.angle_beta   90.00
_cell.angle_gamma   90.00
#
_symmetry.space_group_name_H-M   'P 1'
#
loop_
_entity.id
_entity.type
_entity.pdbx_description
1 polymer ?
#
loop_
_entity_poly.entity_id
_entity_poly.type
_entity_poly.pdbx_seq_one_letter_code
_entity_poly.pdbx_strand_id
1 'polypeptide(L)' 'MQFKIEVEQEVDGRWIAEVMDIPGVLVYGEDKAHAVAKAKALALRVLADWVEDDQPFGKLDSFTFAYV' A
#
# COMPACT_ATOMS: atom_id res chain seq x y z
N MET A 1 -2.22 13.52 4.26
CA MET A 1 -1.21 12.45 4.44
C MET A 1 -0.95 11.78 3.11
N GLN A 2 0.29 11.46 2.81
CA GLN A 2 0.68 10.82 1.57
C GLN A 2 1.33 9.47 1.85
N PHE A 3 0.83 8.43 1.19
CA PHE A 3 1.40 7.08 1.30
C PHE A 3 2.21 6.78 0.05
N LYS A 4 3.47 6.45 0.24
CA LYS A 4 4.41 6.21 -0.86
C LYS A 4 4.40 4.75 -1.25
N ILE A 5 4.25 4.49 -2.54
CA ILE A 5 4.29 3.14 -3.09
C ILE A 5 5.60 2.95 -3.85
N GLU A 6 6.36 1.96 -3.43
CA GLU A 6 7.56 1.54 -4.13
C GLU A 6 7.26 0.27 -4.92
N VAL A 7 7.65 0.24 -6.19
CA VAL A 7 7.37 -0.88 -7.09
C VAL A 7 8.66 -1.34 -7.72
N GLU A 8 8.89 -2.64 -7.75
CA GLU A 8 10.11 -3.22 -8.27
C GLU A 8 9.81 -4.57 -8.93
N GLN A 9 10.51 -4.87 -10.01
CA GLN A 9 10.38 -6.17 -10.66
C GLN A 9 11.42 -7.13 -10.08
N GLU A 10 10.98 -8.31 -9.70
CA GLU A 10 11.84 -9.36 -9.19
C GLU A 10 12.55 -10.08 -10.33
N VAL A 11 13.61 -10.81 -9.99
CA VAL A 11 14.42 -11.55 -10.97
C VAL A 11 13.56 -12.55 -11.75
N ASP A 12 12.57 -13.14 -11.12
CA ASP A 12 11.69 -14.14 -11.74
C ASP A 12 10.57 -13.52 -12.59
N GLY A 13 10.55 -12.19 -12.73
CA GLY A 13 9.57 -11.50 -13.54
C GLY A 13 8.34 -10.99 -12.80
N ARG A 14 8.11 -11.46 -11.58
CA ARG A 14 6.99 -10.95 -10.78
C ARG A 14 7.28 -9.50 -10.35
N TRP A 15 6.23 -8.77 -10.07
CA TRP A 15 6.35 -7.43 -9.54
C TRP A 15 6.00 -7.42 -8.07
N ILE A 16 6.72 -6.60 -7.32
CA ILE A 16 6.46 -6.41 -5.90
C ILE A 16 6.11 -4.94 -5.68
N ALA A 17 5.10 -4.69 -4.86
CA ALA A 17 4.72 -3.33 -4.47
C ALA A 17 4.60 -3.25 -2.96
N GLU A 18 5.13 -2.19 -2.42
CA GLU A 18 5.12 -1.95 -0.98
C GLU A 18 4.63 -0.54 -0.71
N VAL A 19 3.72 -0.40 0.28
CA VAL A 19 3.37 0.91 0.81
C VAL A 19 4.25 1.13 2.04
N MET A 20 5.27 1.95 1.86
CA MET A 20 6.37 2.07 2.82
C MET A 20 5.93 2.63 4.17
N ASP A 21 4.87 3.44 4.18
CA ASP A 21 4.39 4.09 5.40
C ASP A 21 3.48 3.19 6.24
N ILE A 22 3.09 2.03 5.73
CA ILE A 22 2.17 1.13 6.41
C ILE A 22 2.84 -0.23 6.56
N PRO A 23 3.22 -0.61 7.79
CA PRO A 23 3.88 -1.90 8.01
C PRO A 23 3.04 -3.08 7.53
N GLY A 24 3.68 -4.02 6.87
CA GLY A 24 3.03 -5.24 6.40
C GLY A 24 2.34 -5.13 5.05
N VAL A 25 2.33 -3.97 4.42
CA VAL A 25 1.72 -3.82 3.09
C VAL A 25 2.79 -4.03 2.02
N LEU A 26 3.02 -5.30 1.69
CA LEU A 26 3.95 -5.72 0.65
C LEU A 26 3.28 -6.88 -0.10
N VAL A 27 3.09 -6.73 -1.40
CA VAL A 27 2.36 -7.69 -2.23
C VAL A 27 3.08 -7.95 -3.53
N TYR A 28 2.76 -9.08 -4.14
CA TYR A 28 3.24 -9.46 -5.47
C TYR A 28 2.11 -9.36 -6.48
N GLY A 29 2.46 -9.06 -7.73
CA GLY A 29 1.54 -9.07 -8.84
C GLY A 29 2.21 -9.56 -10.10
N GLU A 30 1.42 -9.99 -11.08
CA GLU A 30 1.93 -10.50 -12.35
C GLU A 30 2.50 -9.38 -13.22
N ASP A 31 1.97 -8.18 -13.08
CA ASP A 31 2.47 -6.99 -13.73
C ASP A 31 2.47 -5.82 -12.75
N LYS A 32 3.03 -4.71 -13.18
CA LYS A 32 3.17 -3.53 -12.33
C LYS A 32 1.81 -3.00 -11.86
N ALA A 33 0.87 -2.86 -12.78
CA ALA A 33 -0.45 -2.33 -12.45
C ALA A 33 -1.18 -3.22 -11.45
N HIS A 34 -1.08 -4.54 -11.62
CA HIS A 34 -1.70 -5.51 -10.73
C HIS A 34 -1.08 -5.43 -9.32
N ALA A 35 0.24 -5.36 -9.23
CA ALA A 35 0.93 -5.25 -7.95
C ALA A 35 0.51 -3.96 -7.21
N VAL A 36 0.47 -2.85 -7.93
CA VAL A 36 0.06 -1.55 -7.36
C VAL A 36 -1.39 -1.60 -6.87
N ALA A 37 -2.29 -2.16 -7.68
CA ALA A 37 -3.71 -2.28 -7.28
C ALA A 37 -3.87 -3.11 -6.02
N LYS A 38 -3.15 -4.23 -5.93
CA LYS A 38 -3.19 -5.09 -4.74
C LYS A 38 -2.63 -4.39 -3.51
N ALA A 39 -1.55 -3.63 -3.68
CA ALA A 39 -0.95 -2.88 -2.57
C ALA A 39 -1.92 -1.82 -2.05
N LYS A 40 -2.56 -1.08 -2.95
CA LYS A 40 -3.57 -0.08 -2.57
C LYS A 40 -4.74 -0.73 -1.84
N ALA A 41 -5.24 -1.85 -2.35
CA ALA A 41 -6.36 -2.55 -1.72
C ALA A 41 -6.00 -3.01 -0.31
N LEU A 42 -4.82 -3.60 -0.13
CA LEU A 42 -4.39 -4.03 1.18
C LEU A 42 -4.19 -2.84 2.12
N ALA A 43 -3.57 -1.76 1.62
CA ALA A 43 -3.39 -0.55 2.41
C ALA A 43 -4.74 0.00 2.90
N LEU A 44 -5.74 0.05 2.02
CA LEU A 44 -7.06 0.55 2.38
C LEU A 44 -7.72 -0.32 3.46
N ARG A 45 -7.53 -1.64 3.40
CA ARG A 45 -8.05 -2.52 4.44
C ARG A 45 -7.39 -2.27 5.79
N VAL A 46 -6.08 -2.08 5.79
CA VAL A 46 -5.35 -1.76 7.02
C VAL A 46 -5.79 -0.42 7.59
N LEU A 47 -5.93 0.59 6.72
CA LEU A 47 -6.38 1.91 7.15
C LEU A 47 -7.80 1.87 7.70
N ALA A 48 -8.68 1.06 7.10
CA ALA A 48 -10.03 0.89 7.60
C ALA A 48 -10.02 0.31 9.01
N ASP A 49 -9.19 -0.70 9.26
CA ASP A 49 -9.06 -1.30 10.58
C ASP A 49 -8.53 -0.29 11.59
N TRP A 50 -7.55 0.53 11.21
CA TRP A 50 -7.01 1.56 12.09
C TRP A 50 -8.07 2.59 12.48
N VAL A 51 -8.88 3.01 11.53
CA VAL A 51 -9.96 3.97 11.78
C VAL A 51 -11.00 3.37 12.73
N GLU A 52 -11.39 2.12 12.50
CA GLU A 52 -12.36 1.44 13.35
C GLU A 52 -11.85 1.23 14.78
N ASP A 53 -10.55 0.95 14.91
CA ASP A 53 -9.93 0.69 16.20
C ASP A 53 -9.43 1.95 16.91
N ASP A 54 -9.70 3.12 16.33
CA ASP A 54 -9.27 4.41 16.88
C ASP A 54 -7.76 4.47 17.15
N GLN A 55 -6.99 3.94 16.21
CA GLN A 55 -5.54 3.94 16.30
C GLN A 55 -4.98 5.36 16.09
N PRO A 56 -3.69 5.61 16.45
CA PRO A 56 -3.09 6.94 16.32
C PRO A 56 -3.12 7.55 14.93
N PHE A 57 -3.33 6.74 13.89
CA PHE A 57 -3.51 7.21 12.52
C PHE A 57 -4.96 7.60 12.23
N GLY A 58 -5.81 7.66 13.24
CA GLY A 58 -7.25 7.86 13.10
C GLY A 58 -7.69 9.19 12.53
N LYS A 59 -6.77 10.11 12.27
CA LYS A 59 -7.10 11.38 11.63
C LYS A 59 -6.88 11.32 10.13
N LEU A 60 -7.36 10.26 9.50
CA LEU A 60 -7.29 10.09 8.06
C LEU A 60 -8.46 10.80 7.38
N ASP A 61 -8.52 12.12 7.51
CA ASP A 61 -9.54 12.91 6.83
C ASP A 61 -9.26 13.01 5.35
N SER A 62 -8.00 12.95 4.97
CA SER A 62 -7.62 12.90 3.56
C SER A 62 -6.25 12.26 3.41
N PHE A 63 -6.06 11.54 2.32
CA PHE A 63 -4.78 10.95 1.99
C PHE A 63 -4.67 10.71 0.49
N THR A 64 -3.44 10.55 0.01
CA THR A 64 -3.16 10.20 -1.37
C THR A 64 -2.10 9.11 -1.42
N PHE A 65 -2.11 8.34 -2.49
CA PHE A 65 -1.00 7.45 -2.83
C PHE A 65 -0.10 8.13 -3.85
N ALA A 66 1.20 8.00 -3.69
CA ALA A 66 2.16 8.53 -4.63
C ALA A 66 3.23 7.48 -4.92
N TYR A 67 3.70 7.44 -6.16
CA TYR A 67 4.79 6.56 -6.54
C TYR A 67 6.12 7.18 -6.14
N VAL A 68 7.02 6.32 -5.73
CA VAL A 68 8.38 6.71 -5.38
C VAL A 68 9.30 6.55 -6.58
#